data_049b17cb64e19c1185dcba0f2812e026
#
_entry.id   049b17cb64e19c1185dcba0f2812e026
#
_cell.length_a   1.000
_cell.length_b   1.000
_cell.length_c   1.000
_cell.angle_alpha   90.00
_cell.angle_beta   90.00
_cell.angle_gamma   90.00
#
_symmetry.space_group_name_H-M   'P 1'
#
loop_
_entity.id
_entity.type
_entity.pdbx_description
1 polymer ?
#
loop_
_entity_poly.entity_id
_entity_poly.type
_entity_poly.pdbx_seq_one_letter_code
_entity_poly.pdbx_strand_id
1 'polypeptide(L)'
;LVPTACRKSKNGWKPGRSEENMKRICVFCGSNAGHNPIYRAEAEKLGQLLAARGIELVYGAGNIGLMGAVADACLAAGGTVIGVIPEALMGKEVAGRAVDHRALTRIEVVDSMHTRKARMAELSDGFIALPGGFGTFEEFCEILTWGQLGFHVKPMGLLNVNGFYDPLLGLFDHAVSEGFLRPQNRAMALAETNIERLLDAMLVYRPEPVSKWLKGSSEL
;
A
#
# COMPACT_ATOMS: atom_id res chain seq x y z
N LEU A 1 10.28 16.52 14.05
CA LEU A 1 11.38 15.58 14.33
C LEU A 1 11.29 14.45 13.31
N VAL A 2 12.12 14.54 12.25
CA VAL A 2 12.28 13.49 11.23
C VAL A 2 13.00 12.31 11.91
N PRO A 3 12.49 11.07 11.79
CA PRO A 3 13.19 9.93 12.36
C PRO A 3 14.57 9.75 11.72
N THR A 4 15.60 9.63 12.54
CA THR A 4 17.03 9.52 12.18
C THR A 4 17.41 8.18 11.50
N ALA A 5 16.47 7.42 10.99
CA ALA A 5 16.67 6.06 10.47
C ALA A 5 16.62 5.94 8.94
N CYS A 6 16.75 7.03 8.19
CA CYS A 6 16.96 6.90 6.75
C CYS A 6 18.45 6.78 6.43
N ARG A 7 19.08 5.66 6.85
CA ARG A 7 20.40 5.28 6.34
C ARG A 7 20.30 5.06 4.84
N LYS A 8 21.05 5.85 4.10
CA LYS A 8 21.25 5.72 2.63
C LYS A 8 21.53 4.26 2.29
N SER A 9 20.56 3.56 1.73
CA SER A 9 20.84 2.29 1.05
C SER A 9 21.68 2.62 -0.18
N LYS A 10 22.91 2.18 -0.21
CA LYS A 10 23.83 2.30 -1.37
C LYS A 10 23.44 1.37 -2.52
N ASN A 11 22.21 0.89 -2.54
CA ASN A 11 21.73 0.04 -3.61
C ASN A 11 21.24 0.93 -4.75
N GLY A 12 22.17 1.23 -5.66
CA GLY A 12 21.85 1.84 -6.94
C GLY A 12 20.73 1.05 -7.63
N TRP A 13 19.62 1.71 -7.87
CA TRP A 13 18.54 1.18 -8.68
C TRP A 13 19.10 0.65 -10.01
N LYS A 14 18.89 -0.63 -10.31
CA LYS A 14 19.19 -1.23 -11.61
C LYS A 14 17.89 -1.30 -12.42
N PRO A 15 17.84 -0.73 -13.64
CA PRO A 15 16.70 -0.90 -14.53
C PRO A 15 16.60 -2.38 -14.95
N GLY A 16 15.41 -2.98 -14.77
CA GLY A 16 15.13 -4.37 -15.14
C GLY A 16 14.68 -5.22 -13.98
N ARG A 17 13.64 -4.80 -13.21
CA ARG A 17 12.95 -5.73 -12.31
C ARG A 17 12.08 -6.66 -13.16
N SER A 18 12.48 -7.93 -13.23
CA SER A 18 11.65 -9.06 -13.67
C SER A 18 10.58 -9.36 -12.61
N GLU A 19 9.59 -10.20 -12.93
CA GLU A 19 8.57 -10.71 -11.98
C GLU A 19 9.17 -11.22 -10.67
N GLU A 20 10.42 -11.69 -10.68
CA GLU A 20 11.17 -12.19 -9.52
C GLU A 20 11.41 -11.14 -8.40
N ASN A 21 11.09 -9.86 -8.62
CA ASN A 21 11.47 -8.79 -7.69
C ASN A 21 10.34 -8.16 -6.88
N MET A 22 9.06 -8.48 -7.12
CA MET A 22 7.94 -8.02 -6.30
C MET A 22 7.53 -9.14 -5.34
N LYS A 23 8.18 -9.19 -4.18
CA LYS A 23 7.97 -10.24 -3.18
C LYS A 23 6.91 -9.88 -2.14
N ARG A 24 6.68 -8.59 -1.92
CA ARG A 24 5.78 -8.08 -0.88
C ARG A 24 4.96 -6.91 -1.39
N ILE A 25 3.67 -6.97 -1.17
CA ILE A 25 2.75 -5.87 -1.45
C ILE A 25 2.10 -5.42 -0.14
N CYS A 26 2.18 -4.12 0.13
CA CYS A 26 1.40 -3.48 1.17
C CYS A 26 -0.01 -3.20 0.67
N VAL A 27 -1.03 -3.60 1.44
CA VAL A 27 -2.43 -3.34 1.12
C VAL A 27 -3.04 -2.41 2.17
N PHE A 28 -3.51 -1.25 1.70
CA PHE A 28 -4.32 -0.31 2.46
C PHE A 28 -5.79 -0.54 2.11
N CYS A 29 -6.66 -0.66 3.10
CA CYS A 29 -8.08 -0.92 2.86
C CYS A 29 -8.95 -0.58 4.06
N GLY A 30 -10.26 -0.53 3.84
CA GLY A 30 -11.22 -0.19 4.87
C GLY A 30 -11.29 -1.21 6.01
N SER A 31 -11.39 -0.70 7.26
CA SER A 31 -11.79 -1.48 8.43
C SER A 31 -13.27 -1.88 8.43
N ASN A 32 -14.04 -1.41 7.46
CA ASN A 32 -15.41 -1.83 7.14
C ASN A 32 -15.44 -2.46 5.76
N ALA A 33 -16.40 -3.38 5.54
CA ALA A 33 -16.55 -4.06 4.24
C ALA A 33 -17.26 -3.20 3.18
N GLY A 34 -17.83 -2.07 3.56
CA GLY A 34 -18.73 -1.29 2.70
C GLY A 34 -20.11 -1.96 2.58
N HIS A 35 -21.03 -1.29 1.89
CA HIS A 35 -22.40 -1.82 1.71
C HIS A 35 -22.51 -2.79 0.53
N ASN A 36 -21.72 -2.57 -0.52
CA ASN A 36 -21.75 -3.45 -1.69
C ASN A 36 -20.83 -4.66 -1.48
N PRO A 37 -21.36 -5.90 -1.58
CA PRO A 37 -20.59 -7.13 -1.35
C PRO A 37 -19.42 -7.30 -2.33
N ILE A 38 -19.41 -6.61 -3.47
CA ILE A 38 -18.32 -6.65 -4.44
C ILE A 38 -16.98 -6.22 -3.82
N TYR A 39 -16.98 -5.27 -2.87
CA TYR A 39 -15.75 -4.80 -2.24
C TYR A 39 -15.06 -5.92 -1.46
N ARG A 40 -15.85 -6.70 -0.73
CA ARG A 40 -15.34 -7.85 0.01
C ARG A 40 -14.85 -8.94 -0.95
N ALA A 41 -15.62 -9.24 -1.99
CA ALA A 41 -15.25 -10.25 -2.99
C ALA A 41 -13.91 -9.92 -3.69
N GLU A 42 -13.69 -8.65 -4.06
CA GLU A 42 -12.43 -8.22 -4.66
C GLU A 42 -11.26 -8.21 -3.67
N ALA A 43 -11.50 -7.94 -2.38
CA ALA A 43 -10.48 -8.07 -1.35
C ALA A 43 -10.07 -9.54 -1.15
N GLU A 44 -11.03 -10.47 -1.10
CA GLU A 44 -10.78 -11.91 -1.02
C GLU A 44 -10.02 -12.41 -2.25
N LYS A 45 -10.44 -11.97 -3.45
CA LYS A 45 -9.76 -12.29 -4.72
C LYS A 45 -8.29 -11.79 -4.72
N LEU A 46 -8.05 -10.57 -4.23
CA LEU A 46 -6.68 -10.05 -4.09
C LEU A 46 -5.84 -10.95 -3.17
N GLY A 47 -6.36 -11.33 -2.01
CA GLY A 47 -5.65 -12.21 -1.07
C GLY A 47 -5.27 -13.55 -1.70
N GLN A 48 -6.21 -14.20 -2.39
CA GLN A 48 -5.98 -15.45 -3.12
C GLN A 48 -4.92 -15.30 -4.22
N LEU A 49 -5.00 -14.20 -4.99
CA LEU A 49 -4.09 -13.95 -6.08
C LEU A 49 -2.65 -13.68 -5.61
N LEU A 50 -2.48 -12.93 -4.50
CA LEU A 50 -1.17 -12.72 -3.89
C LEU A 50 -0.54 -14.06 -3.48
N ALA A 51 -1.30 -14.92 -2.79
CA ALA A 51 -0.84 -16.26 -2.42
C ALA A 51 -0.46 -17.09 -3.65
N ALA A 52 -1.30 -17.11 -4.69
CA ALA A 52 -1.07 -17.87 -5.92
C ALA A 52 0.20 -17.41 -6.68
N ARG A 53 0.53 -16.10 -6.60
CA ARG A 53 1.75 -15.52 -7.21
C ARG A 53 2.96 -15.57 -6.28
N GLY A 54 2.86 -16.16 -5.08
CA GLY A 54 3.95 -16.21 -4.08
C GLY A 54 4.35 -14.82 -3.55
N ILE A 55 3.41 -13.86 -3.56
CA ILE A 55 3.62 -12.51 -3.06
C ILE A 55 3.10 -12.43 -1.62
N GLU A 56 3.95 -12.02 -0.69
CA GLU A 56 3.58 -11.84 0.72
C GLU A 56 2.71 -10.58 0.88
N LEU A 57 1.65 -10.69 1.65
CA LEU A 57 0.79 -9.57 2.03
C LEU A 57 1.37 -8.84 3.24
N VAL A 58 1.57 -7.52 3.14
CA VAL A 58 1.85 -6.62 4.27
C VAL A 58 0.61 -5.76 4.50
N TYR A 59 0.15 -5.65 5.75
CA TYR A 59 -1.04 -4.85 6.06
C TYR A 59 -1.08 -4.38 7.52
N GLY A 60 -2.12 -3.63 7.88
CA GLY A 60 -2.26 -3.03 9.21
C GLY A 60 -2.75 -3.94 10.33
N ALA A 61 -2.70 -5.27 10.18
CA ALA A 61 -3.07 -6.25 11.20
C ALA A 61 -4.53 -6.20 11.71
N GLY A 62 -5.44 -5.47 11.05
CA GLY A 62 -6.86 -5.48 11.39
C GLY A 62 -7.55 -6.79 10.95
N ASN A 63 -8.47 -7.32 11.77
CA ASN A 63 -9.19 -8.56 11.50
C ASN A 63 -10.64 -8.36 11.04
N ILE A 64 -11.05 -7.13 10.75
CA ILE A 64 -12.41 -6.77 10.33
C ILE A 64 -12.42 -6.08 8.96
N GLY A 65 -13.60 -5.97 8.38
CA GLY A 65 -13.82 -5.30 7.11
C GLY A 65 -13.02 -5.93 5.96
N LEU A 66 -12.50 -5.09 5.09
CA LEU A 66 -11.68 -5.55 3.96
C LEU A 66 -10.29 -6.01 4.41
N MET A 67 -9.77 -5.49 5.53
CA MET A 67 -8.49 -5.92 6.10
C MET A 67 -8.55 -7.41 6.48
N GLY A 68 -9.58 -7.82 7.24
CA GLY A 68 -9.78 -9.24 7.57
C GLY A 68 -9.99 -10.08 6.31
N ALA A 69 -10.83 -9.61 5.38
CA ALA A 69 -11.15 -10.36 4.16
C ALA A 69 -9.91 -10.68 3.31
N VAL A 70 -9.03 -9.70 3.06
CA VAL A 70 -7.82 -9.92 2.25
C VAL A 70 -6.80 -10.83 2.96
N ALA A 71 -6.64 -10.65 4.29
CA ALA A 71 -5.70 -11.45 5.08
C ALA A 71 -6.16 -12.90 5.19
N ASP A 72 -7.43 -13.13 5.56
CA ASP A 72 -8.01 -14.47 5.70
C ASP A 72 -7.96 -15.25 4.36
N ALA A 73 -8.29 -14.60 3.25
CA ALA A 73 -8.25 -15.21 1.93
C ALA A 73 -6.82 -15.56 1.50
N CYS A 74 -5.83 -14.70 1.82
CA CYS A 74 -4.42 -14.98 1.55
C CYS A 74 -3.92 -16.18 2.35
N LEU A 75 -4.22 -16.23 3.66
CA LEU A 75 -3.85 -17.36 4.54
C LEU A 75 -4.54 -18.66 4.10
N ALA A 76 -5.84 -18.62 3.80
CA ALA A 76 -6.59 -19.79 3.35
C ALA A 76 -6.05 -20.38 2.04
N ALA A 77 -5.46 -19.54 1.18
CA ALA A 77 -4.78 -19.96 -0.04
C ALA A 77 -3.31 -20.38 0.18
N GLY A 78 -2.84 -20.47 1.42
CA GLY A 78 -1.46 -20.87 1.77
C GLY A 78 -0.42 -19.75 1.62
N GLY A 79 -0.87 -18.50 1.49
CA GLY A 79 0.01 -17.33 1.38
C GLY A 79 0.59 -16.88 2.72
N THR A 80 1.54 -15.97 2.65
CA THR A 80 2.20 -15.35 3.81
C THR A 80 1.60 -13.98 4.09
N VAL A 81 1.22 -13.73 5.35
CA VAL A 81 0.64 -12.48 5.80
C VAL A 81 1.43 -11.87 6.95
N ILE A 82 1.90 -10.65 6.76
CA ILE A 82 2.68 -9.86 7.72
C ILE A 82 1.81 -8.70 8.20
N GLY A 83 1.44 -8.73 9.47
CA GLY A 83 0.72 -7.63 10.12
C GLY A 83 1.68 -6.67 10.81
N VAL A 84 1.47 -5.36 10.65
CA VAL A 84 2.21 -4.32 11.40
C VAL A 84 1.23 -3.54 12.26
N ILE A 85 1.42 -3.56 13.60
CA ILE A 85 0.48 -2.98 14.55
C ILE A 85 1.20 -2.13 15.60
N PRO A 86 0.69 -0.94 15.95
CA PRO A 86 1.17 -0.22 17.11
C PRO A 86 0.81 -0.94 18.41
N GLU A 87 1.73 -0.93 19.38
CA GLU A 87 1.51 -1.52 20.69
C GLU A 87 0.21 -1.01 21.36
N ALA A 88 -0.09 0.26 21.19
CA ALA A 88 -1.30 0.89 21.72
C ALA A 88 -2.62 0.31 21.15
N LEU A 89 -2.57 -0.42 20.04
CA LEU A 89 -3.72 -1.10 19.41
C LEU A 89 -3.72 -2.61 19.66
N MET A 90 -2.65 -3.17 20.21
CA MET A 90 -2.58 -4.59 20.60
C MET A 90 -3.64 -4.90 21.66
N GLY A 91 -4.41 -5.94 21.42
CA GLY A 91 -5.46 -6.41 22.35
C GLY A 91 -6.66 -5.49 22.50
N LYS A 92 -6.74 -4.36 21.78
CA LYS A 92 -7.95 -3.55 21.72
C LYS A 92 -8.96 -4.18 20.78
N GLU A 93 -10.20 -4.20 21.24
CA GLU A 93 -11.33 -4.57 20.39
C GLU A 93 -11.49 -3.51 19.29
N VAL A 94 -11.31 -3.92 18.06
CA VAL A 94 -11.71 -3.12 16.91
C VAL A 94 -13.14 -3.54 16.56
N ALA A 95 -14.10 -2.63 16.72
CA ALA A 95 -15.53 -2.86 16.49
C ALA A 95 -16.12 -4.06 17.27
N GLY A 96 -15.76 -4.23 18.55
CA GLY A 96 -16.31 -5.24 19.45
C GLY A 96 -15.75 -6.65 19.27
N ARG A 97 -14.69 -6.82 18.50
CA ARG A 97 -13.98 -8.10 18.37
C ARG A 97 -12.52 -7.95 18.78
N ALA A 98 -12.05 -8.88 19.62
CA ALA A 98 -10.62 -8.99 19.92
C ALA A 98 -9.85 -9.29 18.62
N VAL A 99 -8.76 -8.58 18.37
CA VAL A 99 -7.90 -8.87 17.23
C VAL A 99 -7.15 -10.17 17.50
N ASP A 100 -7.52 -11.24 16.80
CA ASP A 100 -6.79 -12.51 16.89
C ASP A 100 -5.62 -12.51 15.91
N HIS A 101 -4.44 -12.17 16.42
CA HIS A 101 -3.21 -12.15 15.62
C HIS A 101 -2.55 -13.53 15.49
N ARG A 102 -3.09 -14.57 16.11
CA ARG A 102 -2.47 -15.91 16.16
C ARG A 102 -2.48 -16.63 14.81
N ALA A 103 -3.40 -16.23 13.92
CA ALA A 103 -3.46 -16.80 12.57
C ALA A 103 -2.46 -16.17 11.57
N LEU A 104 -1.86 -15.01 11.88
CA LEU A 104 -0.92 -14.37 10.99
C LEU A 104 0.41 -15.13 10.91
N THR A 105 1.03 -15.14 9.73
CA THR A 105 2.35 -15.76 9.54
C THR A 105 3.42 -15.01 10.34
N ARG A 106 3.29 -13.67 10.40
CA ARG A 106 4.19 -12.79 11.18
C ARG A 106 3.44 -11.57 11.64
N ILE A 107 3.77 -11.10 12.85
CA ILE A 107 3.33 -9.81 13.37
C ILE A 107 4.54 -8.96 13.79
N GLU A 108 4.53 -7.70 13.43
CA GLU A 108 5.50 -6.70 13.89
C GLU A 108 4.80 -5.66 14.74
N VAL A 109 5.20 -5.58 16.00
CA VAL A 109 4.69 -4.58 16.95
C VAL A 109 5.61 -3.37 16.90
N VAL A 110 5.04 -2.19 16.79
CA VAL A 110 5.75 -0.91 16.69
C VAL A 110 5.23 0.09 17.74
N ASP A 111 5.97 1.14 17.98
CA ASP A 111 5.70 2.11 19.05
C ASP A 111 4.61 3.14 18.70
N SER A 112 4.43 3.47 17.41
CA SER A 112 3.54 4.54 16.98
C SER A 112 2.89 4.28 15.62
N MET A 113 1.87 5.09 15.29
CA MET A 113 1.24 5.07 13.95
C MET A 113 2.23 5.52 12.87
N HIS A 114 3.15 6.44 13.16
CA HIS A 114 4.16 6.88 12.20
C HIS A 114 5.16 5.77 11.90
N THR A 115 5.67 5.11 12.94
CA THR A 115 6.57 3.96 12.79
C THR A 115 5.89 2.80 12.05
N ARG A 116 4.59 2.56 12.30
CA ARG A 116 3.80 1.56 11.56
C ARG A 116 3.84 1.82 10.05
N LYS A 117 3.48 3.03 9.60
CA LYS A 117 3.45 3.36 8.18
C LYS A 117 4.84 3.27 7.53
N ALA A 118 5.87 3.80 8.20
CA ALA A 118 7.25 3.68 7.75
C ALA A 118 7.67 2.20 7.61
N ARG A 119 7.33 1.37 8.61
CA ARG A 119 7.67 -0.04 8.60
C ARG A 119 6.93 -0.83 7.51
N MET A 120 5.64 -0.58 7.32
CA MET A 120 4.88 -1.17 6.21
C MET A 120 5.51 -0.80 4.86
N ALA A 121 5.93 0.45 4.70
CA ALA A 121 6.59 0.91 3.49
C ALA A 121 7.97 0.26 3.29
N GLU A 122 8.78 0.10 4.33
CA GLU A 122 10.09 -0.56 4.26
C GLU A 122 9.98 -2.02 3.83
N LEU A 123 9.00 -2.75 4.38
CA LEU A 123 8.78 -4.17 4.12
C LEU A 123 8.34 -4.46 2.70
N SER A 124 7.72 -3.51 2.01
CA SER A 124 6.99 -3.76 0.78
C SER A 124 7.74 -3.31 -0.46
N ASP A 125 7.49 -3.99 -1.58
CA ASP A 125 8.02 -3.66 -2.91
C ASP A 125 7.02 -2.86 -3.77
N GLY A 126 5.76 -2.80 -3.35
CA GLY A 126 4.68 -2.06 -3.98
C GLY A 126 3.49 -1.87 -3.04
N PHE A 127 2.55 -1.04 -3.43
CA PHE A 127 1.39 -0.65 -2.61
C PHE A 127 0.11 -0.74 -3.41
N ILE A 128 -0.94 -1.31 -2.80
CA ILE A 128 -2.30 -1.34 -3.37
C ILE A 128 -3.26 -0.75 -2.35
N ALA A 129 -4.12 0.15 -2.80
CA ALA A 129 -5.27 0.60 -2.02
C ALA A 129 -6.56 -0.01 -2.58
N LEU A 130 -7.27 -0.77 -1.74
CA LEU A 130 -8.66 -1.16 -1.91
C LEU A 130 -9.57 -0.05 -1.37
N PRO A 131 -10.88 -0.06 -1.69
CA PRO A 131 -11.83 0.87 -1.09
C PRO A 131 -11.71 0.97 0.42
N GLY A 132 -11.80 2.18 0.95
CA GLY A 132 -11.65 2.44 2.38
C GLY A 132 -12.03 3.86 2.77
N GLY A 133 -11.74 4.23 4.00
CA GLY A 133 -12.00 5.56 4.56
C GLY A 133 -10.75 6.44 4.63
N PHE A 134 -10.79 7.42 5.54
CA PHE A 134 -9.73 8.43 5.70
C PHE A 134 -8.33 7.81 5.91
N GLY A 135 -8.22 6.72 6.69
CA GLY A 135 -6.94 6.05 6.89
C GLY A 135 -6.35 5.54 5.59
N THR A 136 -7.19 4.88 4.75
CA THR A 136 -6.75 4.37 3.45
C THR A 136 -6.33 5.49 2.50
N PHE A 137 -7.05 6.62 2.49
CA PHE A 137 -6.70 7.78 1.67
C PHE A 137 -5.41 8.43 2.16
N GLU A 138 -5.26 8.59 3.47
CA GLU A 138 -4.08 9.18 4.11
C GLU A 138 -2.83 8.33 3.82
N GLU A 139 -2.89 7.01 4.04
CA GLU A 139 -1.81 6.08 3.79
C GLU A 139 -1.40 6.08 2.30
N PHE A 140 -2.37 6.07 1.39
CA PHE A 140 -2.09 6.08 -0.05
C PHE A 140 -1.50 7.43 -0.53
N CYS A 141 -2.04 8.55 -0.08
CA CYS A 141 -1.52 9.88 -0.43
C CYS A 141 -0.13 10.13 0.18
N GLU A 142 0.14 9.61 1.38
CA GLU A 142 1.48 9.70 1.99
C GLU A 142 2.51 8.95 1.15
N ILE A 143 2.21 7.71 0.74
CA ILE A 143 3.12 6.92 -0.12
C ILE A 143 3.32 7.59 -1.48
N LEU A 144 2.28 8.17 -2.10
CA LEU A 144 2.42 8.97 -3.32
C LEU A 144 3.36 10.15 -3.11
N THR A 145 3.20 10.85 -1.98
CA THR A 145 4.05 11.99 -1.61
C THR A 145 5.51 11.56 -1.43
N TRP A 146 5.76 10.42 -0.78
CA TRP A 146 7.11 9.89 -0.62
C TRP A 146 7.75 9.49 -1.96
N GLY A 147 6.95 8.91 -2.86
CA GLY A 147 7.37 8.64 -4.23
C GLY A 147 7.72 9.92 -4.99
N GLN A 148 6.85 10.94 -4.93
CA GLN A 148 7.06 12.25 -5.55
C GLN A 148 8.34 12.94 -5.04
N LEU A 149 8.64 12.80 -3.75
CA LEU A 149 9.85 13.35 -3.13
C LEU A 149 11.10 12.50 -3.39
N GLY A 150 10.95 11.33 -4.02
CA GLY A 150 12.06 10.44 -4.37
C GLY A 150 12.57 9.58 -3.20
N PHE A 151 11.79 9.40 -2.12
CA PHE A 151 12.13 8.50 -1.02
C PHE A 151 12.01 7.04 -1.43
N HIS A 152 11.18 6.72 -2.43
CA HIS A 152 11.09 5.41 -3.06
C HIS A 152 10.69 5.52 -4.54
N VAL A 153 10.80 4.39 -5.25
CA VAL A 153 10.44 4.24 -6.66
C VAL A 153 9.50 3.05 -6.87
N LYS A 154 8.78 2.66 -5.82
CA LYS A 154 7.90 1.49 -5.80
C LYS A 154 6.58 1.80 -6.49
N PRO A 155 5.97 0.84 -7.22
CA PRO A 155 4.65 1.02 -7.83
C PRO A 155 3.54 1.20 -6.79
N MET A 156 2.57 2.04 -7.12
CA MET A 156 1.43 2.39 -6.27
C MET A 156 0.15 2.30 -7.08
N GLY A 157 -0.78 1.45 -6.66
CA GLY A 157 -2.00 1.15 -7.40
C GLY A 157 -3.28 1.32 -6.59
N LEU A 158 -4.31 1.84 -7.24
CA LEU A 158 -5.69 1.86 -6.76
C LEU A 158 -6.47 0.73 -7.45
N LEU A 159 -7.02 -0.21 -6.70
CA LEU A 159 -8.01 -1.12 -7.24
C LEU A 159 -9.37 -0.42 -7.22
N ASN A 160 -9.76 0.09 -8.37
CA ASN A 160 -10.95 0.93 -8.55
C ASN A 160 -12.22 0.07 -8.69
N VAL A 161 -12.55 -0.65 -7.62
CA VAL A 161 -13.73 -1.50 -7.55
C VAL A 161 -15.00 -0.67 -7.70
N ASN A 162 -15.81 -0.99 -8.71
CA ASN A 162 -17.09 -0.34 -8.95
C ASN A 162 -17.01 1.21 -9.02
N GLY A 163 -15.90 1.76 -9.54
CA GLY A 163 -15.71 3.22 -9.67
C GLY A 163 -15.48 3.95 -8.34
N PHE A 164 -15.16 3.24 -7.26
CA PHE A 164 -15.00 3.84 -5.92
C PHE A 164 -13.99 4.99 -5.90
N TYR A 165 -12.93 4.88 -6.68
CA TYR A 165 -11.87 5.87 -6.75
C TYR A 165 -12.03 6.92 -7.87
N ASP A 166 -13.10 6.85 -8.67
CA ASP A 166 -13.33 7.87 -9.73
C ASP A 166 -13.30 9.30 -9.20
N PRO A 167 -13.94 9.64 -8.05
CA PRO A 167 -13.87 10.99 -7.50
C PRO A 167 -12.46 11.40 -7.07
N LEU A 168 -11.66 10.48 -6.52
CA LEU A 168 -10.28 10.75 -6.09
C LEU A 168 -9.37 10.96 -7.31
N LEU A 169 -9.51 10.13 -8.33
CA LEU A 169 -8.78 10.26 -9.58
C LEU A 169 -9.14 11.58 -10.29
N GLY A 170 -10.44 11.94 -10.29
CA GLY A 170 -10.90 13.23 -10.79
C GLY A 170 -10.32 14.42 -10.02
N LEU A 171 -10.17 14.30 -8.68
CA LEU A 171 -9.50 15.33 -7.88
C LEU A 171 -8.01 15.46 -8.25
N PHE A 172 -7.31 14.34 -8.47
CA PHE A 172 -5.91 14.38 -8.92
C PHE A 172 -5.78 15.02 -10.31
N ASP A 173 -6.68 14.69 -11.24
CA ASP A 173 -6.71 15.28 -12.58
C ASP A 173 -7.02 16.77 -12.52
N HIS A 174 -7.93 17.19 -11.65
CA HIS A 174 -8.21 18.60 -11.39
C HIS A 174 -6.98 19.31 -10.81
N ALA A 175 -6.27 18.71 -9.87
CA ALA A 175 -5.03 19.28 -9.32
C ALA A 175 -3.94 19.44 -10.40
N VAL A 176 -3.91 18.57 -11.42
CA VAL A 176 -3.04 18.75 -12.59
C VAL A 176 -3.47 19.95 -13.41
N SER A 177 -4.77 20.09 -13.71
CA SER A 177 -5.30 21.21 -14.50
C SER A 177 -5.09 22.57 -13.85
N GLU A 178 -5.15 22.62 -12.52
CA GLU A 178 -4.91 23.83 -11.72
C GLU A 178 -3.41 24.08 -11.43
N GLY A 179 -2.51 23.18 -11.87
CA GLY A 179 -1.06 23.34 -11.71
C GLY A 179 -0.50 22.99 -10.34
N PHE A 180 -1.31 22.41 -9.44
CA PHE A 180 -0.85 21.95 -8.11
C PHE A 180 -0.13 20.61 -8.16
N LEU A 181 -0.43 19.77 -9.16
CA LEU A 181 0.17 18.47 -9.36
C LEU A 181 0.79 18.37 -10.76
N ARG A 182 1.99 17.83 -10.86
CA ARG A 182 2.62 17.61 -12.17
C ARG A 182 2.05 16.35 -12.84
N PRO A 183 1.88 16.32 -14.18
CA PRO A 183 1.37 15.12 -14.88
C PRO A 183 2.16 13.85 -14.56
N GLN A 184 3.51 13.93 -14.45
CA GLN A 184 4.33 12.77 -14.10
C GLN A 184 4.04 12.26 -12.69
N ASN A 185 3.74 13.14 -11.73
CA ASN A 185 3.40 12.73 -10.38
C ASN A 185 1.99 12.11 -10.33
N ARG A 186 1.04 12.64 -11.12
CA ARG A 186 -0.28 12.03 -11.30
C ARG A 186 -0.18 10.61 -11.86
N ALA A 187 0.71 10.39 -12.82
CA ALA A 187 0.94 9.09 -13.44
C ALA A 187 1.50 8.03 -12.48
N MET A 188 2.02 8.43 -11.32
CA MET A 188 2.46 7.48 -10.28
C MET A 188 1.29 6.73 -9.63
N ALA A 189 0.10 7.31 -9.60
CA ALA A 189 -1.12 6.67 -9.11
C ALA A 189 -1.72 5.80 -10.23
N LEU A 190 -1.28 4.54 -10.31
CA LEU A 190 -1.87 3.55 -11.19
C LEU A 190 -3.32 3.28 -10.75
N ALA A 191 -4.21 2.99 -11.68
CA ALA A 191 -5.59 2.65 -11.35
C ALA A 191 -6.13 1.62 -12.36
N GLU A 192 -6.69 0.54 -11.84
CA GLU A 192 -7.32 -0.51 -12.63
C GLU A 192 -8.56 -1.03 -11.91
N THR A 193 -9.54 -1.48 -12.68
CA THR A 193 -10.76 -2.11 -12.14
C THR A 193 -10.61 -3.61 -11.94
N ASN A 194 -9.55 -4.20 -12.47
CA ASN A 194 -9.24 -5.62 -12.40
C ASN A 194 -7.89 -5.82 -11.72
N ILE A 195 -7.85 -6.73 -10.74
CA ILE A 195 -6.66 -6.91 -9.90
C ILE A 195 -5.48 -7.55 -10.64
N GLU A 196 -5.74 -8.46 -11.59
CA GLU A 196 -4.67 -9.07 -12.38
C GLU A 196 -3.97 -8.00 -13.24
N ARG A 197 -4.75 -7.13 -13.89
CA ARG A 197 -4.23 -6.00 -14.67
C ARG A 197 -3.46 -5.02 -13.81
N LEU A 198 -3.96 -4.75 -12.59
CA LEU A 198 -3.26 -3.86 -11.67
C LEU A 198 -1.89 -4.42 -11.29
N LEU A 199 -1.83 -5.69 -10.92
CA LEU A 199 -0.56 -6.36 -10.59
C LEU A 199 0.40 -6.39 -11.78
N ASP A 200 -0.11 -6.67 -12.98
CA ASP A 200 0.71 -6.69 -14.19
C ASP A 200 1.26 -5.29 -14.52
N ALA A 201 0.42 -4.24 -14.38
CA ALA A 201 0.87 -2.85 -14.53
C ALA A 201 1.94 -2.46 -13.49
N MET A 202 1.80 -2.92 -12.24
CA MET A 202 2.78 -2.69 -11.18
C MET A 202 4.11 -3.39 -11.46
N LEU A 203 4.11 -4.60 -12.03
CA LEU A 203 5.31 -5.35 -12.38
C LEU A 203 6.13 -4.66 -13.47
N VAL A 204 5.46 -4.05 -14.45
CA VAL A 204 6.13 -3.33 -15.54
C VAL A 204 6.35 -1.84 -15.24
N TYR A 205 5.89 -1.36 -14.10
CA TYR A 205 6.03 0.05 -13.71
C TYR A 205 7.48 0.52 -13.76
N ARG A 206 7.70 1.65 -14.42
CA ARG A 206 9.00 2.32 -14.49
C ARG A 206 8.79 3.76 -14.05
N PRO A 207 9.32 4.15 -12.88
CA PRO A 207 9.23 5.52 -12.43
C PRO A 207 9.99 6.44 -13.39
N GLU A 208 9.38 7.55 -13.74
CA GLU A 208 10.13 8.62 -14.40
C GLU A 208 11.16 9.20 -13.42
N PRO A 209 12.36 9.55 -13.90
CA PRO A 209 13.37 10.18 -13.05
C PRO A 209 12.81 11.50 -12.50
N VAL A 210 12.48 11.54 -11.22
CA VAL A 210 12.14 12.79 -10.55
C VAL A 210 13.42 13.60 -10.47
N SER A 211 13.48 14.79 -11.13
CA SER A 211 14.59 15.71 -10.96
C SER A 211 14.65 16.08 -9.49
N LYS A 212 15.71 15.63 -8.80
CA LYS A 212 15.88 15.84 -7.37
C LYS A 212 15.78 17.33 -7.06
N TRP A 213 14.79 17.72 -6.28
CA TRP A 213 14.71 19.06 -5.69
C TRP A 213 15.89 19.32 -4.73
N LEU A 214 16.51 18.27 -4.22
CA LEU A 214 17.69 18.33 -3.37
C LEU A 214 18.96 18.20 -4.26
N LYS A 215 19.39 19.28 -4.85
CA LYS A 215 20.75 19.45 -5.34
C LYS A 215 21.65 19.66 -4.11
N GLY A 216 22.30 18.60 -3.63
CA GLY A 216 23.38 18.69 -2.70
C GLY A 216 22.98 18.62 -1.22
N SER A 217 23.68 17.75 -0.48
CA SER A 217 23.61 17.54 0.96
C SER A 217 24.32 18.64 1.79
N SER A 218 24.30 19.90 1.34
CA SER A 218 25.00 21.03 1.99
C SER A 218 24.06 22.12 2.53
N GLU A 219 22.74 21.92 2.47
CA GLU A 219 21.76 22.90 2.97
C GLU A 219 20.72 22.26 3.89
N LEU A 220 21.19 21.51 4.90
CA LEU A 220 20.42 21.17 6.11
C LEU A 220 21.28 21.37 7.34
#